data_2de25625d90982f0823dff69f885e5e6
#
_entry.id   2de25625d90982f0823dff69f885e5e6
#
_cell.length_a   1.000
_cell.length_b   1.000
_cell.length_c   1.000
_cell.angle_alpha   90.00
_cell.angle_beta   90.00
_cell.angle_gamma   90.00
#
_symmetry.space_group_name_H-M   'P 1'
#
loop_
_entity.id
_entity.type
_entity.pdbx_description
1 polymer ?
#
loop_
_entity_poly.entity_id
_entity_poly.type
_entity_poly.pdbx_seq_one_letter_code
_entity_poly.pdbx_strand_id
1 'polypeptide(L)'
;LILRLLGKGKVAERFKHWKSVKEGFFGLCLENHKTNFDKEQNILIKNGQNYFITNSNRTDPANRILKWKLLFPYELKLPFLMTRFNIDPKPKNFIHPNGVKKIKCISFGTDQNLIPIIKELCDDRTLKLFVGKDVKSVTYEKIKTADNNVYDVHS
;
A
#
# COMPACT_ATOMS: atom_id res chain seq x y z
N LEU A 1 -16.45 -1.38 -13.97
CA LEU A 1 -17.69 -0.69 -13.54
C LEU A 1 -17.42 0.41 -12.51
N ILE A 2 -16.61 0.13 -11.50
CA ILE A 2 -16.21 1.08 -10.44
C ILE A 2 -15.54 2.32 -11.04
N LEU A 3 -14.65 2.17 -12.03
CA LEU A 3 -13.99 3.28 -12.71
C LEU A 3 -14.95 4.21 -13.49
N ARG A 4 -16.10 3.72 -13.95
CA ARG A 4 -17.13 4.56 -14.59
C ARG A 4 -17.90 5.42 -13.58
N LEU A 5 -18.13 4.93 -12.39
CA LEU A 5 -18.74 5.70 -11.28
C LEU A 5 -17.77 6.71 -10.66
N LEU A 6 -16.46 6.40 -10.67
CA LEU A 6 -15.39 7.28 -10.21
C LEU A 6 -14.87 8.23 -11.32
N GLY A 7 -15.48 8.21 -12.49
CA GLY A 7 -15.00 8.85 -13.74
C GLY A 7 -14.90 10.38 -13.74
N LYS A 8 -15.10 11.04 -12.63
CA LYS A 8 -14.97 12.50 -12.48
C LYS A 8 -14.26 12.87 -11.19
N GLY A 9 -13.04 12.38 -10.92
CA GLY A 9 -12.39 12.74 -9.68
C GLY A 9 -10.91 12.41 -9.60
N LYS A 10 -10.29 12.90 -8.57
CA LYS A 10 -8.88 12.71 -8.22
C LYS A 10 -8.46 11.23 -8.13
N VAL A 11 -9.41 10.33 -7.83
CA VAL A 11 -9.17 8.88 -7.85
C VAL A 11 -8.92 8.36 -9.26
N ALA A 12 -9.65 8.88 -10.24
CA ALA A 12 -9.43 8.54 -11.66
C ALA A 12 -8.04 9.02 -12.16
N GLU A 13 -7.57 10.16 -11.65
CA GLU A 13 -6.20 10.66 -11.91
C GLU A 13 -5.15 9.69 -11.37
N ARG A 14 -5.32 9.14 -10.16
CA ARG A 14 -4.41 8.14 -9.58
C ARG A 14 -4.33 6.87 -10.45
N PHE A 15 -5.46 6.33 -10.88
CA PHE A 15 -5.48 5.17 -11.76
C PHE A 15 -4.89 5.46 -13.14
N LYS A 16 -5.09 6.68 -13.66
CA LYS A 16 -4.48 7.13 -14.90
C LYS A 16 -2.97 7.21 -14.77
N HIS A 17 -2.47 7.76 -13.66
CA HIS A 17 -1.05 7.79 -13.34
C HIS A 17 -0.47 6.38 -13.27
N TRP A 18 -1.07 5.45 -12.53
CA TRP A 18 -0.61 4.06 -12.45
C TRP A 18 -0.54 3.37 -13.83
N LYS A 19 -1.50 3.64 -14.71
CA LYS A 19 -1.47 3.11 -16.08
C LYS A 19 -0.35 3.69 -16.95
N SER A 20 0.17 4.86 -16.62
CA SER A 20 1.27 5.49 -17.37
C SER A 20 2.64 4.94 -16.98
N VAL A 21 2.76 4.29 -15.83
CA VAL A 21 4.00 3.65 -15.37
C VAL A 21 4.15 2.32 -16.10
N LYS A 22 5.25 2.15 -16.83
CA LYS A 22 5.48 0.95 -17.66
C LYS A 22 5.94 -0.25 -16.84
N GLU A 23 6.88 -0.04 -15.91
CA GLU A 23 7.49 -1.09 -15.09
C GLU A 23 7.88 -0.54 -13.71
N GLY A 24 7.98 -1.44 -12.71
CA GLY A 24 8.42 -1.11 -11.37
C GLY A 24 7.29 -0.85 -10.37
N PHE A 25 7.65 -0.33 -9.22
CA PHE A 25 6.72 -0.01 -8.14
C PHE A 25 6.16 1.41 -8.36
N PHE A 26 4.86 1.55 -8.38
CA PHE A 26 4.19 2.82 -8.71
C PHE A 26 3.14 3.26 -7.69
N GLY A 27 3.01 2.59 -6.58
CA GLY A 27 2.06 2.96 -5.55
C GLY A 27 2.34 2.23 -4.25
N LEU A 28 2.02 2.89 -3.15
CA LEU A 28 2.12 2.33 -1.81
C LEU A 28 0.73 2.23 -1.21
N CYS A 29 0.37 1.03 -0.74
CA CYS A 29 -0.80 0.78 0.08
C CYS A 29 -0.38 0.59 1.53
N LEU A 30 -1.00 1.33 2.45
CA LEU A 30 -0.86 1.11 3.88
C LEU A 30 -2.08 0.34 4.39
N GLU A 31 -1.86 -0.84 4.94
CA GLU A 31 -2.92 -1.62 5.59
C GLU A 31 -3.00 -1.24 7.07
N ASN A 32 -4.20 -0.88 7.54
CA ASN A 32 -4.47 -0.81 8.97
C ASN A 32 -5.08 -2.12 9.47
N HIS A 33 -4.91 -2.40 10.77
CA HIS A 33 -5.44 -3.63 11.39
C HIS A 33 -6.89 -3.49 11.87
N LYS A 34 -7.58 -2.40 11.49
CA LYS A 34 -8.97 -2.11 11.85
C LYS A 34 -9.91 -2.31 10.67
N THR A 35 -11.21 -2.21 10.94
CA THR A 35 -12.29 -2.29 9.93
C THR A 35 -12.80 -0.91 9.49
N ASN A 36 -12.24 0.16 10.05
CA ASN A 36 -12.57 1.56 9.75
C ASN A 36 -11.30 2.41 9.57
N PHE A 37 -11.47 3.67 9.21
CA PHE A 37 -10.42 4.65 8.99
C PHE A 37 -10.53 5.88 9.91
N ASP A 38 -11.13 5.75 11.11
CA ASP A 38 -11.43 6.91 11.96
C ASP A 38 -10.15 7.70 12.31
N LYS A 39 -9.06 7.01 12.64
CA LYS A 39 -7.76 7.63 12.90
C LYS A 39 -7.20 8.32 11.66
N GLU A 40 -7.17 7.59 10.55
CA GLU A 40 -6.58 8.04 9.29
C GLU A 40 -7.36 9.22 8.69
N GLN A 41 -8.69 9.20 8.78
CA GLN A 41 -9.56 10.32 8.39
C GLN A 41 -9.25 11.58 9.20
N ASN A 42 -9.13 11.45 10.52
CA ASN A 42 -8.79 12.58 11.39
C ASN A 42 -7.42 13.18 11.04
N ILE A 43 -6.42 12.34 10.75
CA ILE A 43 -5.09 12.80 10.32
C ILE A 43 -5.20 13.57 9.00
N LEU A 44 -5.90 13.02 8.01
CA LEU A 44 -6.05 13.67 6.70
C LEU A 44 -6.80 15.00 6.81
N ILE A 45 -7.92 15.04 7.53
CA ILE A 45 -8.71 16.26 7.74
C ILE A 45 -7.88 17.34 8.44
N LYS A 46 -7.17 17.00 9.53
CA LYS A 46 -6.29 17.91 10.27
C LYS A 46 -5.22 18.55 9.37
N ASN A 47 -4.75 17.80 8.37
CA ASN A 47 -3.74 18.26 7.43
C ASN A 47 -4.34 18.81 6.12
N GLY A 48 -5.62 19.13 6.07
CA GLY A 48 -6.30 19.71 4.90
C GLY A 48 -6.37 18.80 3.68
N GLN A 49 -6.25 17.47 3.89
CA GLN A 49 -6.26 16.49 2.80
C GLN A 49 -7.67 15.94 2.58
N ASN A 50 -8.16 16.08 1.36
CA ASN A 50 -9.40 15.44 0.92
C ASN A 50 -9.14 13.99 0.53
N TYR A 51 -10.17 13.15 0.66
CA TYR A 51 -10.09 11.72 0.36
C TYR A 51 -11.44 11.16 -0.11
N PHE A 52 -11.40 9.96 -0.63
CA PHE A 52 -12.56 9.15 -1.01
C PHE A 52 -12.46 7.76 -0.38
N ILE A 53 -13.58 7.26 0.13
CA ILE A 53 -13.66 5.90 0.69
C ILE A 53 -14.60 5.06 -0.16
N THR A 54 -14.22 3.83 -0.43
CA THR A 54 -15.05 2.85 -1.13
C THR A 54 -14.94 1.47 -0.48
N ASN A 55 -16.03 0.70 -0.56
CA ASN A 55 -16.03 -0.70 -0.21
C ASN A 55 -15.51 -1.53 -1.39
N SER A 56 -14.80 -2.60 -1.08
CA SER A 56 -14.30 -3.54 -2.07
C SER A 56 -14.51 -4.97 -1.61
N ASN A 57 -14.61 -5.89 -2.56
CA ASN A 57 -14.72 -7.32 -2.27
C ASN A 57 -14.11 -8.14 -3.41
N ARG A 58 -13.72 -9.36 -3.10
CA ARG A 58 -13.32 -10.38 -4.08
C ARG A 58 -13.58 -11.77 -3.51
N THR A 59 -13.74 -12.76 -4.39
CA THR A 59 -13.71 -14.16 -4.01
C THR A 59 -12.26 -14.65 -4.04
N ASP A 60 -11.84 -15.35 -2.99
CA ASP A 60 -10.52 -15.99 -2.93
C ASP A 60 -10.54 -17.39 -3.55
N PRO A 61 -9.38 -18.06 -3.72
CA PRO A 61 -9.31 -19.41 -4.26
C PRO A 61 -10.05 -20.48 -3.44
N ALA A 62 -10.33 -20.21 -2.15
CA ALA A 62 -11.14 -21.07 -1.29
C ALA A 62 -12.63 -20.74 -1.36
N ASN A 63 -13.08 -19.98 -2.35
CA ASN A 63 -14.45 -19.52 -2.58
C ASN A 63 -15.04 -18.70 -1.41
N ARG A 64 -14.19 -18.02 -0.63
CA ARG A 64 -14.62 -17.11 0.45
C ARG A 64 -14.69 -15.68 -0.07
N ILE A 65 -15.72 -14.94 0.37
CA ILE A 65 -15.86 -13.51 0.01
C ILE A 65 -15.04 -12.68 0.97
N LEU A 66 -13.92 -12.14 0.50
CA LEU A 66 -13.11 -11.16 1.22
C LEU A 66 -13.72 -9.76 1.02
N LYS A 67 -13.89 -9.01 2.10
CA LYS A 67 -14.41 -7.64 2.08
C LYS A 67 -13.46 -6.72 2.82
N TRP A 68 -13.25 -5.51 2.28
CA TRP A 68 -12.43 -4.47 2.89
C TRP A 68 -12.88 -3.09 2.42
N LYS A 69 -12.32 -2.05 3.01
CA LYS A 69 -12.49 -0.67 2.56
C LYS A 69 -11.18 -0.14 2.03
N LEU A 70 -11.26 0.76 1.07
CA LEU A 70 -10.14 1.52 0.53
C LEU A 70 -10.37 3.00 0.78
N LEU A 71 -9.31 3.72 1.19
CA LEU A 71 -9.29 5.15 1.31
C LEU A 71 -8.22 5.70 0.38
N PHE A 72 -8.64 6.58 -0.52
CA PHE A 72 -7.77 7.24 -1.50
C PHE A 72 -7.67 8.72 -1.16
N PRO A 73 -6.53 9.21 -0.64
CA PRO A 73 -6.26 10.65 -0.60
C PRO A 73 -6.29 11.21 -2.03
N TYR A 74 -6.79 12.46 -2.19
CA TYR A 74 -6.78 13.12 -3.50
C TYR A 74 -5.37 13.55 -3.90
N GLU A 75 -4.50 13.77 -2.92
CA GLU A 75 -3.07 13.98 -3.17
C GLU A 75 -2.43 12.66 -3.63
N LEU A 76 -1.95 12.64 -4.89
CA LEU A 76 -1.42 11.43 -5.54
C LEU A 76 -0.14 10.91 -4.92
N LYS A 77 0.63 11.81 -4.28
CA LYS A 77 1.91 11.50 -3.62
C LYS A 77 1.75 10.97 -2.20
N LEU A 78 0.51 10.91 -1.69
CA LEU A 78 0.19 10.18 -0.47
C LEU A 78 -0.13 8.71 -0.80
N PRO A 79 0.26 7.76 0.04
CA PRO A 79 -0.16 6.38 -0.10
C PRO A 79 -1.69 6.26 0.03
N PHE A 80 -2.28 5.26 -0.63
CA PHE A 80 -3.66 4.90 -0.34
C PHE A 80 -3.71 3.89 0.81
N LEU A 81 -4.86 3.74 1.44
CA LEU A 81 -5.00 2.92 2.62
C LEU A 81 -6.04 1.82 2.41
N MET A 82 -5.84 0.72 3.09
CA MET A 82 -6.73 -0.42 3.10
C MET A 82 -7.02 -0.85 4.54
N THR A 83 -8.28 -1.19 4.84
CA THR A 83 -8.61 -1.88 6.09
C THR A 83 -8.20 -3.35 6.01
N ARG A 84 -8.09 -4.02 7.16
CA ARG A 84 -7.99 -5.48 7.16
C ARG A 84 -9.20 -6.10 6.44
N PHE A 85 -9.03 -7.31 5.95
CA PHE A 85 -10.12 -8.13 5.45
C PHE A 85 -11.05 -8.57 6.59
N ASN A 86 -12.33 -8.82 6.26
CA ASN A 86 -13.29 -9.44 7.18
C ASN A 86 -12.89 -10.84 7.64
N ILE A 87 -12.10 -11.56 6.82
CA ILE A 87 -11.56 -12.90 7.07
C ILE A 87 -10.08 -12.86 6.73
N ASP A 88 -9.22 -13.47 7.55
CA ASP A 88 -7.80 -13.59 7.21
C ASP A 88 -7.62 -14.51 5.99
N PRO A 89 -7.14 -13.99 4.86
CA PRO A 89 -6.93 -14.77 3.64
C PRO A 89 -5.64 -15.59 3.67
N LYS A 90 -4.76 -15.36 4.64
CA LYS A 90 -3.44 -15.99 4.68
C LYS A 90 -3.55 -17.49 4.95
N PRO A 91 -2.88 -18.32 4.17
CA PRO A 91 -2.77 -19.76 4.50
C PRO A 91 -1.94 -19.94 5.78
N LYS A 92 -2.35 -20.86 6.65
CA LYS A 92 -1.71 -21.07 7.97
C LYS A 92 -0.23 -21.44 7.90
N ASN A 93 0.19 -22.16 6.84
CA ASN A 93 1.55 -22.69 6.70
C ASN A 93 2.08 -22.41 5.29
N PHE A 94 2.14 -21.13 4.90
CA PHE A 94 2.66 -20.77 3.59
C PHE A 94 4.15 -20.46 3.66
N ILE A 95 4.95 -21.21 2.91
CA ILE A 95 6.36 -20.92 2.66
C ILE A 95 6.47 -20.40 1.22
N HIS A 96 6.99 -19.21 1.07
CA HIS A 96 7.16 -18.63 -0.26
C HIS A 96 8.24 -19.41 -1.04
N PRO A 97 7.96 -19.86 -2.29
CA PRO A 97 8.90 -20.71 -3.05
C PRO A 97 10.31 -20.12 -3.21
N ASN A 98 10.42 -18.78 -3.25
CA ASN A 98 11.69 -18.06 -3.36
C ASN A 98 12.37 -17.78 -2.00
N GLY A 99 11.87 -18.36 -0.90
CA GLY A 99 12.42 -18.19 0.45
C GLY A 99 12.16 -16.83 1.11
N VAL A 100 11.37 -15.93 0.49
CA VAL A 100 11.02 -14.64 1.09
C VAL A 100 10.13 -14.85 2.31
N LYS A 101 10.47 -14.21 3.43
CA LYS A 101 9.68 -14.23 4.67
C LYS A 101 8.80 -13.00 4.82
N LYS A 102 9.38 -11.84 4.63
CA LYS A 102 8.72 -10.54 4.83
C LYS A 102 9.44 -9.43 4.09
N ILE A 103 8.76 -8.31 3.95
CA ILE A 103 9.37 -7.05 3.52
C ILE A 103 10.27 -6.55 4.66
N LYS A 104 11.51 -6.24 4.35
CA LYS A 104 12.49 -5.68 5.28
C LYS A 104 12.47 -4.16 5.28
N CYS A 105 12.36 -3.57 4.09
CA CYS A 105 12.35 -2.13 3.94
C CYS A 105 11.67 -1.73 2.63
N ILE A 106 10.90 -0.64 2.68
CA ILE A 106 10.35 0.07 1.53
C ILE A 106 10.90 1.48 1.56
N SER A 107 11.53 1.92 0.46
CA SER A 107 11.92 3.31 0.27
C SER A 107 10.88 4.01 -0.60
N PHE A 108 10.16 4.97 -0.01
CA PHE A 108 9.07 5.69 -0.66
C PHE A 108 9.37 7.18 -0.74
N GLY A 109 9.29 7.73 -1.96
CA GLY A 109 9.50 9.12 -2.26
C GLY A 109 8.20 9.92 -2.28
N THR A 110 8.24 11.12 -1.71
CA THR A 110 7.12 12.06 -1.68
C THR A 110 7.63 13.51 -1.57
N ASP A 111 6.73 14.47 -1.53
CA ASP A 111 7.10 15.86 -1.27
C ASP A 111 7.46 16.07 0.21
N GLN A 112 8.37 17.00 0.47
CA GLN A 112 8.86 17.31 1.82
C GLN A 112 7.72 17.60 2.82
N ASN A 113 6.69 18.33 2.39
CA ASN A 113 5.55 18.72 3.23
C ASN A 113 4.58 17.56 3.52
N LEU A 114 4.64 16.45 2.77
CA LEU A 114 3.80 15.28 2.96
C LEU A 114 4.44 14.22 3.89
N ILE A 115 5.74 14.29 4.10
CA ILE A 115 6.47 13.35 4.97
C ILE A 115 5.88 13.28 6.39
N PRO A 116 5.58 14.42 7.06
CA PRO A 116 4.95 14.37 8.39
C PRO A 116 3.61 13.65 8.39
N ILE A 117 2.78 13.87 7.35
CA ILE A 117 1.46 13.24 7.23
C ILE A 117 1.60 11.72 7.12
N ILE A 118 2.53 11.24 6.29
CA ILE A 118 2.76 9.80 6.12
C ILE A 118 3.28 9.18 7.41
N LYS A 119 4.13 9.86 8.16
CA LYS A 119 4.59 9.38 9.48
C LYS A 119 3.47 9.28 10.51
N GLU A 120 2.49 10.20 10.49
CA GLU A 120 1.30 10.10 11.36
C GLU A 120 0.39 8.93 10.93
N LEU A 121 0.28 8.67 9.61
CA LEU A 121 -0.53 7.56 9.07
C LEU A 121 0.11 6.20 9.34
N CYS A 122 1.42 6.11 9.28
CA CYS A 122 2.18 4.86 9.41
C CYS A 122 3.48 5.09 10.17
N ASP A 123 3.56 4.54 11.38
CA ASP A 123 4.78 4.53 12.21
C ASP A 123 5.49 3.17 12.10
N ASP A 124 5.67 2.68 10.88
CA ASP A 124 6.36 1.42 10.62
C ASP A 124 7.83 1.68 10.23
N ARG A 125 8.75 1.08 10.99
CA ARG A 125 10.20 1.20 10.75
C ARG A 125 10.67 0.59 9.44
N THR A 126 9.83 -0.23 8.80
CA THR A 126 10.12 -0.78 7.46
C THR A 126 9.95 0.27 6.37
N LEU A 127 9.20 1.36 6.62
CA LEU A 127 8.98 2.45 5.67
C LEU A 127 10.02 3.55 5.85
N LYS A 128 10.87 3.75 4.84
CA LYS A 128 11.82 4.86 4.74
C LYS A 128 11.30 5.91 3.78
N LEU A 129 11.14 7.14 4.26
CA LEU A 129 10.64 8.27 3.47
C LEU A 129 11.80 9.15 3.02
N PHE A 130 11.75 9.62 1.78
CA PHE A 130 12.69 10.57 1.23
C PHE A 130 11.97 11.56 0.31
N VAL A 131 12.62 12.70 0.01
CA VAL A 131 12.08 13.66 -0.95
C VAL A 131 12.35 13.15 -2.36
N GLY A 132 11.28 12.85 -3.10
CA GLY A 132 11.38 12.28 -4.44
C GLY A 132 10.05 11.74 -4.95
N LYS A 133 10.11 10.92 -5.98
CA LYS A 133 8.91 10.35 -6.60
C LYS A 133 8.83 8.84 -6.37
N ASP A 134 7.64 8.37 -6.02
CA ASP A 134 7.21 6.95 -6.01
C ASP A 134 8.05 5.99 -5.13
N VAL A 135 7.77 4.70 -5.23
CA VAL A 135 8.54 3.65 -4.57
C VAL A 135 9.87 3.47 -5.29
N LYS A 136 10.97 3.73 -4.58
CA LYS A 136 12.33 3.61 -5.12
C LYS A 136 12.86 2.20 -5.03
N SER A 137 12.62 1.53 -3.91
CA SER A 137 13.11 0.17 -3.70
C SER A 137 12.29 -0.57 -2.64
N VAL A 138 12.26 -1.89 -2.78
CA VAL A 138 11.71 -2.81 -1.78
C VAL A 138 12.75 -3.88 -1.51
N THR A 139 13.11 -4.08 -0.25
CA THR A 139 14.02 -5.15 0.16
C THR A 139 13.29 -6.18 1.00
N TYR A 140 13.71 -7.44 0.89
CA TYR A 140 13.06 -8.58 1.53
C TYR A 140 14.01 -9.30 2.49
N GLU A 141 13.45 -9.85 3.57
CA GLU A 141 14.14 -10.83 4.41
C GLU A 141 13.88 -12.23 3.84
N LYS A 142 14.95 -12.97 3.54
CA LYS A 142 14.88 -14.36 3.07
C LYS A 142 15.24 -15.34 4.18
N ILE A 143 14.77 -16.58 4.05
CA ILE A 143 15.29 -17.71 4.83
C ILE A 143 16.74 -17.90 4.39
N LYS A 144 17.68 -17.97 5.34
CA LYS A 144 19.05 -18.44 5.04
C LYS A 144 18.92 -19.89 4.60
N THR A 145 19.09 -20.17 3.32
CA THR A 145 19.41 -21.50 2.83
C THR A 145 20.88 -21.76 3.18
N ALA A 146 21.27 -23.02 3.36
CA ALA A 146 22.63 -23.40 3.73
C ALA A 146 23.71 -22.88 2.75
N ASP A 147 23.32 -22.49 1.56
CA ASP A 147 24.17 -21.87 0.54
C ASP A 147 24.08 -20.34 0.69
N ASN A 148 25.18 -19.74 1.10
CA ASN A 148 25.38 -18.32 1.48
C ASN A 148 25.17 -17.28 0.33
N ASN A 149 24.25 -17.47 -0.58
CA ASN A 149 23.99 -16.51 -1.65
C ASN A 149 22.85 -15.56 -1.27
N VAL A 150 23.22 -14.36 -0.81
CA VAL A 150 22.34 -13.22 -0.67
C VAL A 150 22.13 -12.60 -2.05
N TYR A 151 21.00 -12.83 -2.65
CA TYR A 151 20.60 -12.09 -3.86
C TYR A 151 19.84 -10.83 -3.43
N ASP A 152 20.47 -9.68 -3.52
CA ASP A 152 19.79 -8.38 -3.50
C ASP A 152 19.12 -8.20 -4.87
N VAL A 153 17.80 -8.22 -4.88
CA VAL A 153 17.03 -7.88 -6.09
C VAL A 153 16.88 -6.36 -6.11
N HIS A 154 17.74 -5.69 -6.82
CA HIS A 154 17.55 -4.31 -7.24
C HIS A 154 16.73 -4.30 -8.53
N SER A 155 15.56 -3.67 -8.51
CA SER A 155 14.79 -3.31 -9.71
C SER A 155 14.64 -1.80 -9.78
#